data_b31f552c7b03d4401090fb4077ada7f4
#
_entry.id   b31f552c7b03d4401090fb4077ada7f4
#
_cell.length_a   1.000
_cell.length_b   1.000
_cell.length_c   1.000
_cell.angle_alpha   90.00
_cell.angle_beta   90.00
_cell.angle_gamma   90.00
#
_symmetry.space_group_name_H-M   'P 1'
#
loop_
_entity.id
_entity.type
_entity.pdbx_description
1 polymer ?
#
loop_
_entity_poly.entity_id
_entity_poly.type
_entity_poly.pdbx_seq_one_letter_code
_entity_poly.pdbx_strand_id
1 'polypeptide(L)'
;MTATGNFPETRMRRMRRDDFSRRLMRESVVTVDVFIYPVFVLEGEGRIEKVGSMPGVERQSLNILLKTAERAVNLGIPALALFPVIDSSLKTLGAEEAFNDEGLVPRVVSALKREFPQLGVITDVALDPYTSHGQDGLIDETGYVLNDETLEVLAKQALCHAQAGADVVAPSDMMDGRIGRIRAELNQAGQIYTRILAYSAKYASAFYGPFRDAVGSAGNLGKGNKYTYQMDPANTDEALKEVALDLAEGADMVMVKPGMPYLDIVRRVKDEFKVPTYAYQVSGEYAMLKAAAQNGWLDEKACVLESLLAFKRAGADGILTYFALDAAEYLKG
;
A
#
# COMPACT_ATOMS: atom_id res chain seq x y z
N MET A 1 35.03 -3.41 1.45
CA MET A 1 35.78 -3.18 2.73
C MET A 1 36.60 -4.43 3.01
N THR A 2 37.91 -4.31 3.09
CA THR A 2 38.76 -5.38 3.63
C THR A 2 38.54 -5.47 5.13
N ALA A 3 38.26 -6.66 5.65
CA ALA A 3 38.14 -6.88 7.10
C ALA A 3 39.47 -6.51 7.78
N THR A 4 39.42 -5.51 8.65
CA THR A 4 40.59 -5.09 9.45
C THR A 4 40.49 -5.76 10.81
N GLY A 5 41.31 -6.76 11.05
CA GLY A 5 41.44 -7.46 12.32
C GLY A 5 41.23 -8.96 12.23
N ASN A 6 41.97 -9.68 13.08
CA ASN A 6 41.97 -11.13 13.15
C ASN A 6 41.55 -11.65 14.52
N PHE A 7 41.06 -12.87 14.59
CA PHE A 7 40.90 -13.58 15.85
C PHE A 7 42.33 -13.90 16.44
N PRO A 8 42.50 -13.75 17.77
CA PRO A 8 41.54 -13.54 18.83
C PRO A 8 41.23 -12.06 19.17
N GLU A 9 41.93 -11.07 18.63
CA GLU A 9 41.77 -9.65 18.97
C GLU A 9 40.40 -9.13 18.49
N THR A 10 39.99 -9.50 17.28
CA THR A 10 38.68 -9.17 16.71
C THR A 10 37.66 -10.26 17.04
N ARG A 11 36.64 -9.91 17.81
CA ARG A 11 35.55 -10.80 18.23
C ARG A 11 34.20 -10.13 18.05
N MET A 12 33.47 -10.47 16.99
CA MET A 12 32.16 -9.93 16.71
C MET A 12 31.12 -10.24 17.82
N ARG A 13 31.27 -11.37 18.53
CA ARG A 13 30.42 -11.73 19.66
C ARG A 13 30.54 -10.81 20.87
N ARG A 14 31.62 -10.00 20.97
CA ARG A 14 31.83 -9.06 22.06
C ARG A 14 30.67 -8.04 22.12
N MET A 15 30.27 -7.50 20.98
CA MET A 15 29.17 -6.53 20.89
C MET A 15 27.78 -7.15 21.05
N ARG A 16 27.65 -8.48 20.91
CA ARG A 16 26.38 -9.21 21.06
C ARG A 16 26.15 -9.76 22.45
N ARG A 17 27.16 -9.73 23.32
CA ARG A 17 27.14 -10.38 24.63
C ARG A 17 26.02 -9.85 25.53
N ASP A 18 25.93 -8.53 25.65
CA ASP A 18 25.09 -7.86 26.63
C ASP A 18 23.95 -7.07 25.91
N ASP A 19 22.81 -6.91 26.58
CA ASP A 19 21.66 -6.23 25.97
C ASP A 19 21.95 -4.78 25.62
N PHE A 20 22.57 -4.04 26.54
CA PHE A 20 22.91 -2.64 26.29
C PHE A 20 23.77 -2.44 25.04
N SER A 21 24.75 -3.32 24.81
CA SER A 21 25.64 -3.20 23.65
C SER A 21 24.90 -3.55 22.35
N ARG A 22 24.02 -4.59 22.36
CA ARG A 22 23.15 -4.89 21.22
C ARG A 22 22.23 -3.72 20.88
N ARG A 23 21.67 -3.03 21.89
CA ARG A 23 20.81 -1.85 21.69
C ARG A 23 21.59 -0.68 21.10
N LEU A 24 22.81 -0.42 21.60
CA LEU A 24 23.64 0.69 21.13
C LEU A 24 24.14 0.51 19.69
N MET A 25 24.38 -0.74 19.24
CA MET A 25 24.84 -1.01 17.87
C MET A 25 23.72 -1.19 16.85
N ARG A 26 22.47 -1.08 17.28
CA ARG A 26 21.30 -1.29 16.40
C ARG A 26 21.20 -0.17 15.37
N GLU A 27 21.21 -0.53 14.08
CA GLU A 27 21.19 0.40 12.96
C GLU A 27 19.78 0.81 12.55
N SER A 28 18.78 -0.06 12.76
CA SER A 28 17.39 0.17 12.35
C SER A 28 16.44 0.00 13.53
N VAL A 29 15.45 0.87 13.59
CA VAL A 29 14.39 0.84 14.62
C VAL A 29 13.04 1.00 13.93
N VAL A 30 12.05 0.25 14.39
CA VAL A 30 10.65 0.41 13.98
C VAL A 30 9.96 1.29 15.01
N THR A 31 9.32 2.35 14.54
CA THR A 31 8.43 3.21 15.32
C THR A 31 7.03 3.22 14.69
N VAL A 32 6.05 3.70 15.42
CA VAL A 32 4.68 3.80 14.91
C VAL A 32 4.57 4.77 13.72
N ASP A 33 5.48 5.74 13.63
CA ASP A 33 5.49 6.78 12.59
C ASP A 33 5.70 6.24 11.17
N VAL A 34 6.16 4.98 11.04
CA VAL A 34 6.39 4.37 9.72
C VAL A 34 5.18 3.59 9.22
N PHE A 35 4.12 3.44 10.00
CA PHE A 35 2.97 2.62 9.64
C PHE A 35 1.92 3.39 8.85
N ILE A 36 1.44 2.78 7.77
CA ILE A 36 0.23 3.14 7.06
C ILE A 36 -0.74 1.98 7.22
N TYR A 37 -1.93 2.24 7.75
CA TYR A 37 -2.92 1.20 8.00
C TYR A 37 -3.92 1.09 6.82
N PRO A 38 -3.91 -0.01 6.05
CA PRO A 38 -4.87 -0.26 4.98
C PRO A 38 -6.23 -0.68 5.54
N VAL A 39 -7.30 -0.06 5.06
CA VAL A 39 -8.67 -0.32 5.48
C VAL A 39 -9.58 -0.57 4.27
N PHE A 40 -10.49 -1.54 4.41
CA PHE A 40 -11.52 -1.81 3.41
C PHE A 40 -12.82 -1.14 3.82
N VAL A 41 -13.37 -0.31 2.94
CA VAL A 41 -14.60 0.44 3.19
C VAL A 41 -15.70 -0.02 2.25
N LEU A 42 -16.92 -0.19 2.78
CA LEU A 42 -18.11 -0.59 2.03
C LEU A 42 -19.31 0.29 2.38
N GLU A 43 -20.32 0.26 1.52
CA GLU A 43 -21.57 0.97 1.72
C GLU A 43 -22.40 0.40 2.87
N GLY A 44 -23.24 1.26 3.43
CA GLY A 44 -24.22 0.91 4.48
C GLY A 44 -23.91 1.56 5.82
N GLU A 45 -24.66 1.16 6.82
CA GLU A 45 -24.53 1.64 8.20
C GLU A 45 -24.40 0.45 9.16
N GLY A 46 -23.44 0.52 10.09
CA GLY A 46 -23.21 -0.52 11.08
C GLY A 46 -22.70 -1.84 10.50
N ARG A 47 -22.28 -1.89 9.25
CA ARG A 47 -21.82 -3.12 8.58
C ARG A 47 -20.38 -3.43 8.90
N ILE A 48 -20.15 -4.69 9.26
CA ILE A 48 -18.83 -5.30 9.43
C ILE A 48 -18.85 -6.64 8.71
N GLU A 49 -17.94 -6.86 7.77
CA GLU A 49 -17.79 -8.12 7.07
C GLU A 49 -16.35 -8.63 7.24
N LYS A 50 -16.20 -9.82 7.81
CA LYS A 50 -14.87 -10.44 7.97
C LYS A 50 -14.33 -10.90 6.63
N VAL A 51 -13.03 -10.70 6.40
CA VAL A 51 -12.32 -11.25 5.25
C VAL A 51 -11.78 -12.63 5.63
N GLY A 52 -12.40 -13.69 5.09
CA GLY A 52 -12.10 -15.07 5.49
C GLY A 52 -10.64 -15.47 5.26
N SER A 53 -10.02 -14.99 4.22
CA SER A 53 -8.61 -15.23 3.88
C SER A 53 -7.61 -14.36 4.64
N MET A 54 -8.09 -13.39 5.45
CA MET A 54 -7.26 -12.46 6.24
C MET A 54 -7.79 -12.37 7.69
N PRO A 55 -7.46 -13.31 8.57
CA PRO A 55 -7.97 -13.33 9.94
C PRO A 55 -7.70 -12.02 10.69
N GLY A 56 -8.74 -11.40 11.25
CA GLY A 56 -8.66 -10.11 11.94
C GLY A 56 -8.86 -8.87 11.04
N VAL A 57 -8.91 -9.03 9.74
CA VAL A 57 -9.21 -7.95 8.78
C VAL A 57 -10.69 -7.95 8.45
N GLU A 58 -11.28 -6.75 8.37
CA GLU A 58 -12.71 -6.54 8.14
C GLU A 58 -12.92 -5.47 7.05
N ARG A 59 -14.03 -5.62 6.33
CA ARG A 59 -14.63 -4.55 5.53
C ARG A 59 -15.60 -3.79 6.43
N GLN A 60 -15.55 -2.48 6.44
CA GLN A 60 -16.27 -1.65 7.39
C GLN A 60 -17.07 -0.55 6.70
N SER A 61 -18.31 -0.31 7.14
CA SER A 61 -19.05 0.89 6.75
C SER A 61 -18.45 2.13 7.40
N LEU A 62 -18.71 3.31 6.83
CA LEU A 62 -18.12 4.57 7.27
C LEU A 62 -18.21 4.81 8.78
N ASN A 63 -19.37 4.63 9.40
CA ASN A 63 -19.57 4.86 10.83
C ASN A 63 -18.76 3.90 11.73
N ILE A 64 -18.43 2.71 11.25
CA ILE A 64 -17.52 1.77 11.93
C ILE A 64 -16.06 2.17 11.67
N LEU A 65 -15.74 2.53 10.42
CA LEU A 65 -14.38 2.97 10.05
C LEU A 65 -13.93 4.19 10.87
N LEU A 66 -14.83 5.12 11.21
CA LEU A 66 -14.49 6.27 12.07
C LEU A 66 -13.98 5.82 13.45
N LYS A 67 -14.54 4.75 14.03
CA LYS A 67 -14.03 4.19 15.31
C LYS A 67 -12.66 3.54 15.13
N THR A 68 -12.44 2.87 14.01
CA THR A 68 -11.14 2.30 13.66
C THR A 68 -10.10 3.39 13.44
N ALA A 69 -10.46 4.50 12.79
CA ALA A 69 -9.61 5.67 12.61
C ALA A 69 -9.25 6.32 13.95
N GLU A 70 -10.22 6.48 14.87
CA GLU A 70 -9.96 6.98 16.22
C GLU A 70 -8.94 6.09 16.96
N ARG A 71 -9.08 4.76 16.88
CA ARG A 71 -8.10 3.82 17.46
C ARG A 71 -6.71 4.00 16.83
N ALA A 72 -6.62 4.15 15.51
CA ALA A 72 -5.36 4.36 14.81
C ALA A 72 -4.68 5.67 15.27
N VAL A 73 -5.45 6.78 15.37
CA VAL A 73 -4.97 8.06 15.89
C VAL A 73 -4.48 7.93 17.35
N ASN A 74 -5.22 7.27 18.22
CA ASN A 74 -4.85 7.04 19.62
C ASN A 74 -3.61 6.16 19.77
N LEU A 75 -3.32 5.31 18.80
CA LEU A 75 -2.09 4.52 18.73
C LEU A 75 -0.91 5.30 18.13
N GLY A 76 -1.15 6.47 17.55
CA GLY A 76 -0.14 7.31 16.92
C GLY A 76 0.14 6.96 15.45
N ILE A 77 -0.71 6.17 14.79
CA ILE A 77 -0.55 5.81 13.38
C ILE A 77 -0.81 7.05 12.53
N PRO A 78 0.13 7.46 11.65
CA PRO A 78 0.04 8.74 10.96
C PRO A 78 -0.94 8.75 9.79
N ALA A 79 -1.23 7.61 9.16
CA ALA A 79 -2.07 7.58 7.96
C ALA A 79 -2.88 6.29 7.78
N LEU A 80 -4.03 6.42 7.14
CA LEU A 80 -4.83 5.31 6.61
C LEU A 80 -4.71 5.26 5.07
N ALA A 81 -4.76 4.05 4.51
CA ALA A 81 -4.90 3.83 3.07
C ALA A 81 -6.27 3.20 2.79
N LEU A 82 -7.10 3.86 1.98
CA LEU A 82 -8.48 3.47 1.71
C LEU A 82 -8.59 2.56 0.49
N PHE A 83 -9.23 1.40 0.65
CA PHE A 83 -9.57 0.46 -0.41
C PHE A 83 -11.09 0.23 -0.43
N PRO A 84 -11.80 0.71 -1.47
CA PRO A 84 -13.25 0.59 -1.54
C PRO A 84 -13.69 -0.82 -1.94
N VAL A 85 -14.82 -1.25 -1.41
CA VAL A 85 -15.57 -2.43 -1.85
C VAL A 85 -16.85 -1.92 -2.50
N ILE A 86 -16.84 -1.89 -3.82
CA ILE A 86 -17.94 -1.33 -4.63
C ILE A 86 -18.96 -2.41 -4.95
N ASP A 87 -20.24 -2.06 -4.81
CA ASP A 87 -21.33 -2.96 -5.21
C ASP A 87 -21.24 -3.30 -6.70
N SER A 88 -21.51 -4.56 -7.03
CA SER A 88 -21.39 -5.05 -8.40
C SER A 88 -22.32 -4.32 -9.38
N SER A 89 -23.45 -3.78 -8.92
CA SER A 89 -24.39 -3.00 -9.74
C SER A 89 -23.83 -1.64 -10.18
N LEU A 90 -22.79 -1.13 -9.51
CA LEU A 90 -22.13 0.14 -9.84
C LEU A 90 -20.89 -0.05 -10.71
N LYS A 91 -20.48 -1.31 -10.97
CA LYS A 91 -19.32 -1.61 -11.81
C LYS A 91 -19.69 -1.61 -13.27
N THR A 92 -18.93 -0.87 -14.07
CA THR A 92 -19.16 -0.70 -15.51
C THR A 92 -17.90 -1.00 -16.32
N LEU A 93 -17.97 -0.92 -17.64
CA LEU A 93 -16.78 -1.00 -18.50
C LEU A 93 -15.94 0.29 -18.43
N GLY A 94 -16.59 1.44 -18.23
CA GLY A 94 -15.94 2.75 -18.18
C GLY A 94 -15.52 3.21 -16.76
N ALA A 95 -15.85 2.42 -15.72
CA ALA A 95 -15.52 2.70 -14.32
C ALA A 95 -15.97 4.08 -13.82
N GLU A 96 -17.17 4.57 -14.23
CA GLU A 96 -17.66 5.91 -13.95
C GLU A 96 -17.80 6.19 -12.45
N GLU A 97 -18.07 5.15 -11.64
CA GLU A 97 -18.14 5.29 -10.17
C GLU A 97 -16.79 5.66 -9.54
N ALA A 98 -15.65 5.46 -10.24
CA ALA A 98 -14.32 5.81 -9.74
C ALA A 98 -14.11 7.32 -9.55
N PHE A 99 -14.84 8.15 -10.30
CA PHE A 99 -14.78 9.61 -10.25
C PHE A 99 -16.13 10.27 -9.97
N ASN A 100 -17.03 9.53 -9.31
CA ASN A 100 -18.30 10.04 -8.81
C ASN A 100 -18.06 10.83 -7.52
N ASP A 101 -18.27 12.16 -7.54
CA ASP A 101 -18.05 13.05 -6.39
C ASP A 101 -18.92 12.70 -5.17
N GLU A 102 -20.09 12.07 -5.40
CA GLU A 102 -20.98 11.57 -4.35
C GLU A 102 -20.70 10.09 -4.00
N GLY A 103 -19.67 9.50 -4.60
CA GLY A 103 -19.28 8.10 -4.42
C GLY A 103 -18.78 7.78 -3.01
N LEU A 104 -18.55 6.50 -2.77
CA LEU A 104 -18.12 6.00 -1.45
C LEU A 104 -16.82 6.65 -0.98
N VAL A 105 -15.77 6.69 -1.83
CA VAL A 105 -14.45 7.18 -1.44
C VAL A 105 -14.45 8.66 -1.09
N PRO A 106 -14.99 9.59 -1.91
CA PRO A 106 -15.06 11.01 -1.56
C PRO A 106 -15.80 11.28 -0.24
N ARG A 107 -16.91 10.59 0.00
CA ARG A 107 -17.68 10.73 1.26
C ARG A 107 -16.87 10.26 2.48
N VAL A 108 -16.14 9.14 2.35
CA VAL A 108 -15.27 8.61 3.40
C VAL A 108 -14.10 9.54 3.68
N VAL A 109 -13.44 10.05 2.64
CA VAL A 109 -12.33 11.02 2.77
C VAL A 109 -12.81 12.27 3.51
N SER A 110 -13.90 12.88 3.06
CA SER A 110 -14.48 14.10 3.67
C SER A 110 -14.84 13.88 5.15
N ALA A 111 -15.41 12.72 5.50
CA ALA A 111 -15.76 12.38 6.87
C ALA A 111 -14.51 12.20 7.75
N LEU A 112 -13.48 11.48 7.27
CA LEU A 112 -12.22 11.30 7.99
C LEU A 112 -11.51 12.63 8.22
N LYS A 113 -11.43 13.49 7.22
CA LYS A 113 -10.76 14.80 7.34
C LYS A 113 -11.52 15.74 8.27
N ARG A 114 -12.85 15.66 8.35
CA ARG A 114 -13.65 16.43 9.30
C ARG A 114 -13.43 15.98 10.74
N GLU A 115 -13.44 14.65 11.00
CA GLU A 115 -13.32 14.10 12.36
C GLU A 115 -11.88 14.05 12.86
N PHE A 116 -10.91 13.78 11.94
CA PHE A 116 -9.49 13.60 12.27
C PHE A 116 -8.61 14.41 11.31
N PRO A 117 -8.60 15.75 11.37
CA PRO A 117 -7.90 16.59 10.40
C PRO A 117 -6.39 16.34 10.32
N GLN A 118 -5.77 15.85 11.40
CA GLN A 118 -4.34 15.51 11.46
C GLN A 118 -4.01 14.12 10.89
N LEU A 119 -5.00 13.24 10.71
CA LEU A 119 -4.76 11.91 10.16
C LEU A 119 -4.55 12.01 8.64
N GLY A 120 -3.45 11.47 8.15
CA GLY A 120 -3.20 11.35 6.72
C GLY A 120 -4.17 10.38 6.06
N VAL A 121 -4.81 10.80 4.98
CA VAL A 121 -5.72 9.97 4.19
C VAL A 121 -5.10 9.74 2.82
N ILE A 122 -4.78 8.48 2.55
CA ILE A 122 -4.23 8.00 1.28
C ILE A 122 -5.34 7.26 0.53
N THR A 123 -5.60 7.61 -0.72
CA THR A 123 -6.58 6.91 -1.56
C THR A 123 -5.90 6.13 -2.67
N ASP A 124 -6.30 4.89 -2.84
CA ASP A 124 -5.90 4.09 -4.00
C ASP A 124 -6.50 4.66 -5.28
N VAL A 125 -5.69 4.78 -6.34
CA VAL A 125 -6.12 5.21 -7.67
C VAL A 125 -5.84 4.08 -8.63
N ALA A 126 -6.90 3.34 -8.95
CA ALA A 126 -6.93 2.20 -9.87
C ALA A 126 -8.39 1.88 -10.19
N LEU A 127 -8.65 1.22 -11.31
CA LEU A 127 -10.02 1.00 -11.76
C LEU A 127 -10.59 -0.38 -11.44
N ASP A 128 -9.78 -1.32 -10.97
CA ASP A 128 -10.24 -2.70 -10.70
C ASP A 128 -11.38 -2.83 -9.68
N PRO A 129 -11.56 -1.94 -8.67
CA PRO A 129 -12.75 -1.96 -7.83
C PRO A 129 -14.03 -1.55 -8.58
N TYR A 130 -13.91 -0.80 -9.67
CA TYR A 130 -15.01 -0.11 -10.37
C TYR A 130 -15.33 -0.73 -11.74
N THR A 131 -14.41 -1.52 -12.30
CA THR A 131 -14.63 -2.20 -13.58
C THR A 131 -15.39 -3.51 -13.43
N SER A 132 -16.28 -3.81 -14.37
CA SER A 132 -17.02 -5.07 -14.39
C SER A 132 -16.14 -6.29 -14.71
N HIS A 133 -14.97 -6.10 -15.32
CA HIS A 133 -13.99 -7.12 -15.68
C HIS A 133 -12.80 -7.24 -14.70
N GLY A 134 -12.67 -6.35 -13.71
CA GLY A 134 -11.65 -6.44 -12.64
C GLY A 134 -10.21 -6.14 -13.07
N GLN A 135 -9.97 -5.52 -14.22
CA GLN A 135 -8.67 -4.97 -14.63
C GLN A 135 -8.48 -3.58 -14.05
N ASP A 136 -7.22 -3.15 -13.84
CA ASP A 136 -6.87 -1.84 -13.29
C ASP A 136 -7.09 -0.66 -14.25
N GLY A 137 -7.43 -0.94 -15.52
CA GLY A 137 -7.69 0.04 -16.57
C GLY A 137 -8.84 -0.36 -17.50
N LEU A 138 -9.15 0.50 -18.46
CA LEU A 138 -10.12 0.23 -19.51
C LEU A 138 -9.62 -0.86 -20.46
N ILE A 139 -10.52 -1.63 -21.06
CA ILE A 139 -10.15 -2.73 -21.97
C ILE A 139 -10.76 -2.55 -23.35
N ASP A 140 -10.07 -3.08 -24.35
CA ASP A 140 -10.64 -3.26 -25.69
C ASP A 140 -11.53 -4.52 -25.78
N GLU A 141 -12.04 -4.78 -26.97
CA GLU A 141 -12.87 -5.96 -27.27
C GLU A 141 -12.16 -7.31 -27.11
N THR A 142 -10.82 -7.31 -27.08
CA THR A 142 -9.99 -8.49 -26.81
C THR A 142 -9.71 -8.73 -25.34
N GLY A 143 -10.04 -7.75 -24.48
CA GLY A 143 -9.73 -7.74 -23.05
C GLY A 143 -8.34 -7.20 -22.72
N TYR A 144 -7.64 -6.61 -23.70
CA TYR A 144 -6.35 -5.94 -23.48
C TYR A 144 -6.56 -4.55 -22.83
N VAL A 145 -5.75 -4.23 -21.82
CA VAL A 145 -5.85 -2.94 -21.12
C VAL A 145 -5.28 -1.83 -21.99
N LEU A 146 -6.10 -0.80 -22.24
CA LEU A 146 -5.78 0.37 -23.03
C LEU A 146 -5.08 1.42 -22.15
N ASN A 147 -3.79 1.67 -22.39
CA ASN A 147 -2.99 2.59 -21.58
C ASN A 147 -3.54 4.02 -21.62
N ASP A 148 -3.57 4.63 -22.77
CA ASP A 148 -3.80 6.07 -22.93
C ASP A 148 -5.23 6.48 -22.51
N GLU A 149 -6.22 5.68 -22.86
CA GLU A 149 -7.62 5.90 -22.46
C GLU A 149 -7.80 5.77 -20.94
N THR A 150 -7.05 4.87 -20.32
CA THR A 150 -7.07 4.68 -18.86
C THR A 150 -6.52 5.90 -18.12
N LEU A 151 -5.48 6.56 -18.64
CA LEU A 151 -4.89 7.75 -18.02
C LEU A 151 -5.92 8.86 -17.74
N GLU A 152 -6.85 9.07 -18.66
CA GLU A 152 -7.88 10.11 -18.52
C GLU A 152 -8.86 9.81 -17.37
N VAL A 153 -9.18 8.54 -17.17
CA VAL A 153 -10.07 8.11 -16.08
C VAL A 153 -9.35 8.17 -14.74
N LEU A 154 -8.08 7.73 -14.69
CA LEU A 154 -7.24 7.80 -13.48
C LEU A 154 -7.03 9.25 -13.02
N ALA A 155 -6.82 10.17 -13.96
CA ALA A 155 -6.67 11.60 -13.65
C ALA A 155 -7.95 12.19 -13.02
N LYS A 156 -9.13 11.84 -13.56
CA LYS A 156 -10.43 12.23 -12.98
C LYS A 156 -10.63 11.64 -11.59
N GLN A 157 -10.30 10.35 -11.40
CA GLN A 157 -10.38 9.68 -10.11
C GLN A 157 -9.49 10.37 -9.07
N ALA A 158 -8.22 10.62 -9.40
CA ALA A 158 -7.28 11.31 -8.51
C ALA A 158 -7.75 12.71 -8.14
N LEU A 159 -8.29 13.48 -9.10
CA LEU A 159 -8.82 14.81 -8.86
C LEU A 159 -10.05 14.76 -7.94
N CYS A 160 -11.01 13.87 -8.19
CA CYS A 160 -12.18 13.65 -7.36
C CYS A 160 -11.79 13.37 -5.90
N HIS A 161 -10.83 12.47 -5.67
CA HIS A 161 -10.32 12.15 -4.33
C HIS A 161 -9.61 13.35 -3.68
N ALA A 162 -8.81 14.10 -4.43
CA ALA A 162 -8.09 15.28 -3.93
C ALA A 162 -9.08 16.40 -3.54
N GLN A 163 -10.12 16.63 -4.33
CA GLN A 163 -11.17 17.61 -4.04
C GLN A 163 -11.97 17.25 -2.78
N ALA A 164 -12.16 15.97 -2.51
CA ALA A 164 -12.77 15.48 -1.27
C ALA A 164 -11.86 15.67 -0.03
N GLY A 165 -10.58 16.00 -0.21
CA GLY A 165 -9.62 16.28 0.86
C GLY A 165 -8.59 15.19 1.09
N ALA A 166 -8.39 14.25 0.16
CA ALA A 166 -7.30 13.27 0.27
C ALA A 166 -5.93 13.96 0.34
N ASP A 167 -5.10 13.58 1.31
CA ASP A 167 -3.76 14.14 1.47
C ASP A 167 -2.78 13.57 0.44
N VAL A 168 -3.01 12.32 0.04
CA VAL A 168 -2.19 11.57 -0.90
C VAL A 168 -3.08 10.76 -1.84
N VAL A 169 -2.84 10.84 -3.12
CA VAL A 169 -3.37 9.90 -4.12
C VAL A 169 -2.29 8.89 -4.45
N ALA A 170 -2.66 7.61 -4.55
CA ALA A 170 -1.70 6.53 -4.69
C ALA A 170 -2.00 5.66 -5.93
N PRO A 171 -1.56 6.07 -7.12
CA PRO A 171 -1.78 5.32 -8.36
C PRO A 171 -1.14 3.94 -8.30
N SER A 172 -1.97 2.90 -8.40
CA SER A 172 -1.56 1.50 -8.27
C SER A 172 -1.84 0.66 -9.52
N ASP A 173 -2.18 1.32 -10.62
CA ASP A 173 -2.62 0.74 -11.88
C ASP A 173 -1.47 0.24 -12.77
N MET A 174 -0.29 0.87 -12.73
CA MET A 174 0.91 0.59 -13.55
C MET A 174 0.80 0.98 -15.02
N MET A 175 -0.04 1.97 -15.38
CA MET A 175 -0.06 2.51 -16.75
C MET A 175 1.11 3.46 -17.00
N ASP A 176 1.67 3.45 -18.19
CA ASP A 176 2.75 4.37 -18.59
C ASP A 176 2.26 5.81 -18.62
N GLY A 177 3.01 6.77 -18.04
CA GLY A 177 2.70 8.19 -18.08
C GLY A 177 1.61 8.66 -17.11
N ARG A 178 1.05 7.75 -16.28
CA ARG A 178 -0.05 8.06 -15.36
C ARG A 178 0.29 9.10 -14.31
N ILE A 179 1.51 9.08 -13.81
CA ILE A 179 1.93 10.02 -12.76
C ILE A 179 1.97 11.43 -13.31
N GLY A 180 2.53 11.62 -14.51
CA GLY A 180 2.57 12.91 -15.20
C GLY A 180 1.17 13.46 -15.51
N ARG A 181 0.27 12.59 -15.98
CA ARG A 181 -1.10 12.98 -16.29
C ARG A 181 -1.87 13.39 -15.02
N ILE A 182 -1.78 12.61 -13.94
CA ILE A 182 -2.40 12.93 -12.65
C ILE A 182 -1.81 14.22 -12.06
N ARG A 183 -0.49 14.39 -12.08
CA ARG A 183 0.17 15.61 -11.57
C ARG A 183 -0.29 16.85 -12.31
N ALA A 184 -0.38 16.76 -13.64
CA ALA A 184 -0.87 17.87 -14.46
C ALA A 184 -2.31 18.26 -14.11
N GLU A 185 -3.20 17.28 -13.96
CA GLU A 185 -4.60 17.49 -13.58
C GLU A 185 -4.74 18.14 -12.20
N LEU A 186 -4.03 17.62 -11.20
CA LEU A 186 -4.03 18.17 -9.84
C LEU A 186 -3.54 19.62 -9.82
N ASN A 187 -2.44 19.91 -10.54
CA ASN A 187 -1.88 21.26 -10.61
C ASN A 187 -2.85 22.24 -11.30
N GLN A 188 -3.47 21.83 -12.41
CA GLN A 188 -4.42 22.65 -13.14
C GLN A 188 -5.66 22.98 -12.29
N ALA A 189 -6.11 22.05 -11.46
CA ALA A 189 -7.23 22.23 -10.55
C ALA A 189 -6.85 22.94 -9.24
N GLY A 190 -5.60 23.36 -9.05
CA GLY A 190 -5.15 24.04 -7.84
C GLY A 190 -4.86 23.11 -6.65
N GLN A 191 -4.91 21.80 -6.85
CA GLN A 191 -4.63 20.78 -5.81
C GLN A 191 -3.11 20.54 -5.66
N ILE A 192 -2.33 21.64 -5.59
CA ILE A 192 -0.86 21.61 -5.62
C ILE A 192 -0.22 20.97 -4.39
N TYR A 193 -0.96 20.78 -3.31
CA TYR A 193 -0.47 20.17 -2.06
C TYR A 193 -0.83 18.68 -1.94
N THR A 194 -1.66 18.13 -2.84
CA THR A 194 -1.95 16.70 -2.89
C THR A 194 -0.72 15.95 -3.37
N ARG A 195 -0.22 15.03 -2.54
CA ARG A 195 0.98 14.25 -2.84
C ARG A 195 0.60 13.06 -3.72
N ILE A 196 1.57 12.58 -4.49
CA ILE A 196 1.45 11.34 -5.27
C ILE A 196 2.39 10.29 -4.68
N LEU A 197 1.82 9.18 -4.18
CA LEU A 197 2.54 7.97 -3.80
C LEU A 197 2.40 6.97 -4.95
N ALA A 198 3.38 6.92 -5.84
CA ALA A 198 3.35 6.05 -7.01
C ALA A 198 3.69 4.59 -6.62
N TYR A 199 2.86 3.65 -7.01
CA TYR A 199 3.18 2.22 -6.96
C TYR A 199 4.13 1.88 -8.12
N SER A 200 5.33 2.45 -8.09
CA SER A 200 6.29 2.42 -9.20
C SER A 200 6.85 1.03 -9.47
N ALA A 201 6.94 0.18 -8.45
CA ALA A 201 7.44 -1.19 -8.58
C ALA A 201 6.39 -2.19 -8.07
N LYS A 202 5.33 -2.38 -8.86
CA LYS A 202 4.25 -3.33 -8.57
C LYS A 202 4.37 -4.55 -9.47
N TYR A 203 4.60 -5.69 -8.84
CA TYR A 203 4.81 -6.98 -9.52
C TYR A 203 3.53 -7.78 -9.69
N ALA A 204 3.43 -8.57 -10.76
CA ALA A 204 2.36 -9.53 -10.98
C ALA A 204 2.53 -10.74 -10.03
N SER A 205 2.12 -10.56 -8.78
CA SER A 205 2.46 -11.47 -7.69
C SER A 205 1.35 -12.45 -7.34
N ALA A 206 1.74 -13.68 -6.98
CA ALA A 206 0.86 -14.69 -6.42
C ALA A 206 0.38 -14.33 -4.99
N PHE A 207 1.06 -13.41 -4.29
CA PHE A 207 0.71 -12.97 -2.92
C PHE A 207 -0.51 -12.07 -2.83
N TYR A 208 -1.19 -11.74 -3.95
CA TYR A 208 -2.40 -10.89 -3.94
C TYR A 208 -3.71 -11.66 -3.74
N GLY A 209 -3.67 -12.99 -3.63
CA GLY A 209 -4.88 -13.81 -3.51
C GLY A 209 -5.88 -13.31 -2.45
N PRO A 210 -5.47 -13.11 -1.19
CA PRO A 210 -6.38 -12.64 -0.13
C PRO A 210 -6.91 -11.20 -0.34
N PHE A 211 -6.16 -10.32 -1.01
CA PHE A 211 -6.64 -8.98 -1.34
C PHE A 211 -7.81 -9.01 -2.34
N ARG A 212 -7.73 -9.88 -3.34
CA ARG A 212 -8.83 -10.06 -4.32
C ARG A 212 -10.12 -10.54 -3.64
N ASP A 213 -10.00 -11.39 -2.62
CA ASP A 213 -11.12 -11.73 -1.75
C ASP A 213 -11.63 -10.50 -0.99
N ALA A 214 -10.75 -9.72 -0.39
CA ALA A 214 -11.10 -8.56 0.44
C ALA A 214 -11.87 -7.46 -0.32
N VAL A 215 -11.48 -7.15 -1.56
CA VAL A 215 -12.16 -6.13 -2.41
C VAL A 215 -13.29 -6.73 -3.27
N GLY A 216 -13.51 -8.04 -3.21
CA GLY A 216 -14.55 -8.72 -3.99
C GLY A 216 -14.27 -8.75 -5.50
N SER A 217 -13.01 -8.60 -5.93
CA SER A 217 -12.63 -8.60 -7.36
C SER A 217 -12.28 -9.98 -7.90
N ALA A 218 -12.14 -10.99 -7.04
CA ALA A 218 -11.77 -12.35 -7.44
C ALA A 218 -12.73 -12.98 -8.48
N GLY A 219 -14.02 -12.68 -8.36
CA GLY A 219 -15.04 -13.16 -9.29
C GLY A 219 -15.03 -12.45 -10.64
N ASN A 220 -14.65 -11.18 -10.69
CA ASN A 220 -14.70 -10.35 -11.90
C ASN A 220 -13.51 -10.61 -12.85
N LEU A 221 -12.32 -10.80 -12.32
CA LEU A 221 -11.12 -11.09 -13.12
C LEU A 221 -11.19 -12.48 -13.80
N GLY A 222 -11.97 -13.43 -13.26
CA GLY A 222 -12.14 -14.76 -13.82
C GLY A 222 -10.81 -15.49 -14.03
N LYS A 223 -10.51 -15.90 -15.29
CA LYS A 223 -9.22 -16.49 -15.70
C LYS A 223 -8.21 -15.45 -16.20
N GLY A 224 -8.55 -14.16 -16.19
CA GLY A 224 -7.66 -13.08 -16.61
C GLY A 224 -6.44 -12.94 -15.69
N ASN A 225 -5.40 -12.29 -16.19
CA ASN A 225 -4.20 -11.95 -15.44
C ASN A 225 -3.85 -10.48 -15.67
N LYS A 226 -2.83 -9.98 -14.97
CA LYS A 226 -2.37 -8.59 -15.03
C LYS A 226 -0.92 -8.48 -15.56
N TYR A 227 -0.43 -9.51 -16.27
CA TYR A 227 0.96 -9.57 -16.74
C TYR A 227 1.29 -8.57 -17.85
N THR A 228 0.27 -7.99 -18.51
CA THR A 228 0.48 -7.01 -19.58
C THR A 228 0.84 -5.62 -19.07
N TYR A 229 0.70 -5.36 -17.75
CA TYR A 229 1.01 -4.07 -17.14
C TYR A 229 1.65 -4.13 -15.74
N GLN A 230 1.54 -5.24 -15.00
CA GLN A 230 2.31 -5.45 -13.78
C GLN A 230 3.63 -6.14 -14.10
N MET A 231 4.70 -5.76 -13.39
CA MET A 231 6.05 -6.23 -13.67
C MET A 231 6.22 -7.73 -13.43
N ASP A 232 7.08 -8.36 -14.22
CA ASP A 232 7.44 -9.77 -14.03
C ASP A 232 8.23 -9.94 -12.71
N PRO A 233 7.84 -10.89 -11.83
CA PRO A 233 8.55 -11.19 -10.60
C PRO A 233 10.04 -11.55 -10.76
N ALA A 234 10.46 -11.93 -11.97
CA ALA A 234 11.86 -12.25 -12.27
C ALA A 234 12.75 -11.02 -12.50
N ASN A 235 12.14 -9.83 -12.68
CA ASN A 235 12.86 -8.63 -13.09
C ASN A 235 13.21 -7.73 -11.88
N THR A 236 14.39 -7.18 -11.87
CA THR A 236 14.87 -6.26 -10.85
C THR A 236 15.32 -4.91 -11.42
N ASP A 237 15.96 -4.87 -12.59
CA ASP A 237 16.44 -3.64 -13.22
C ASP A 237 15.30 -2.81 -13.80
N GLU A 238 14.22 -3.46 -14.25
CA GLU A 238 12.99 -2.83 -14.69
C GLU A 238 12.41 -1.91 -13.60
N ALA A 239 12.40 -2.35 -12.33
CA ALA A 239 11.90 -1.56 -11.22
C ALA A 239 12.62 -0.22 -11.05
N LEU A 240 13.93 -0.15 -11.29
CA LEU A 240 14.67 1.11 -11.22
C LEU A 240 14.28 2.05 -12.37
N LYS A 241 13.99 1.50 -13.55
CA LYS A 241 13.54 2.30 -14.69
C LYS A 241 12.13 2.86 -14.45
N GLU A 242 11.20 2.05 -13.97
CA GLU A 242 9.84 2.47 -13.61
C GLU A 242 9.86 3.58 -12.55
N VAL A 243 10.64 3.39 -11.48
CA VAL A 243 10.79 4.41 -10.43
C VAL A 243 11.38 5.71 -10.99
N ALA A 244 12.39 5.63 -11.88
CA ALA A 244 12.99 6.82 -12.49
C ALA A 244 11.97 7.60 -13.32
N LEU A 245 11.11 6.91 -14.09
CA LEU A 245 10.06 7.52 -14.89
C LEU A 245 9.01 8.20 -14.01
N ASP A 246 8.47 7.49 -13.01
CA ASP A 246 7.47 8.05 -12.09
C ASP A 246 7.99 9.28 -11.33
N LEU A 247 9.26 9.27 -10.92
CA LEU A 247 9.89 10.44 -10.28
C LEU A 247 10.03 11.61 -11.24
N ALA A 248 10.42 11.36 -12.49
CA ALA A 248 10.51 12.39 -13.53
C ALA A 248 9.14 12.99 -13.89
N GLU A 249 8.08 12.21 -13.78
CA GLU A 249 6.69 12.60 -13.99
C GLU A 249 6.08 13.36 -12.79
N GLY A 250 6.74 13.39 -11.63
CA GLY A 250 6.32 14.19 -10.48
C GLY A 250 5.75 13.40 -9.31
N ALA A 251 6.13 12.13 -9.14
CA ALA A 251 5.86 11.39 -7.90
C ALA A 251 6.62 12.03 -6.72
N ASP A 252 5.95 12.18 -5.58
CA ASP A 252 6.57 12.67 -4.33
C ASP A 252 7.18 11.52 -3.52
N MET A 253 6.61 10.33 -3.66
CA MET A 253 6.96 9.11 -2.94
C MET A 253 6.77 7.92 -3.88
N VAL A 254 7.53 6.85 -3.64
CA VAL A 254 7.44 5.61 -4.43
C VAL A 254 7.18 4.40 -3.53
N MET A 255 6.49 3.39 -4.07
CA MET A 255 6.16 2.16 -3.35
C MET A 255 6.58 0.92 -4.12
N VAL A 256 7.13 -0.05 -3.38
CA VAL A 256 7.40 -1.41 -3.84
C VAL A 256 6.30 -2.33 -3.34
N LYS A 257 5.67 -3.09 -4.23
CA LYS A 257 4.57 -4.02 -3.92
C LYS A 257 4.70 -5.33 -4.74
N PRO A 258 4.72 -6.51 -4.09
CA PRO A 258 4.74 -6.77 -2.65
C PRO A 258 6.00 -6.29 -1.94
N GLY A 259 6.03 -6.45 -0.60
CA GLY A 259 7.11 -5.96 0.24
C GLY A 259 8.15 -7.02 0.62
N MET A 260 7.82 -8.02 1.48
CA MET A 260 8.80 -8.98 2.02
C MET A 260 9.56 -9.77 0.94
N PRO A 261 8.92 -10.29 -0.12
CA PRO A 261 9.63 -11.00 -1.18
C PRO A 261 10.52 -10.11 -2.06
N TYR A 262 10.39 -8.78 -1.92
CA TYR A 262 11.04 -7.77 -2.76
C TYR A 262 11.86 -6.75 -1.94
N LEU A 263 12.42 -7.18 -0.79
CA LEU A 263 13.29 -6.32 0.04
C LEU A 263 14.58 -5.91 -0.69
N ASP A 264 15.04 -6.70 -1.63
CA ASP A 264 16.14 -6.38 -2.55
C ASP A 264 15.78 -5.18 -3.43
N ILE A 265 14.55 -5.12 -3.94
CA ILE A 265 14.04 -3.99 -4.74
C ILE A 265 13.91 -2.74 -3.87
N VAL A 266 13.34 -2.87 -2.66
CA VAL A 266 13.28 -1.75 -1.69
C VAL A 266 14.67 -1.19 -1.43
N ARG A 267 15.67 -2.05 -1.22
CA ARG A 267 17.06 -1.63 -0.98
C ARG A 267 17.65 -0.93 -2.19
N ARG A 268 17.48 -1.51 -3.39
CA ARG A 268 18.00 -0.92 -4.64
C ARG A 268 17.39 0.45 -4.93
N VAL A 269 16.06 0.57 -4.83
CA VAL A 269 15.36 1.86 -5.03
C VAL A 269 15.86 2.91 -4.04
N LYS A 270 15.96 2.55 -2.76
CA LYS A 270 16.43 3.47 -1.72
C LYS A 270 17.86 3.91 -1.94
N ASP A 271 18.75 3.01 -2.34
CA ASP A 271 20.17 3.32 -2.57
C ASP A 271 20.37 4.21 -3.81
N GLU A 272 19.61 3.96 -4.89
CA GLU A 272 19.73 4.69 -6.15
C GLU A 272 19.14 6.09 -6.04
N PHE A 273 17.89 6.20 -5.62
CA PHE A 273 17.13 7.46 -5.72
C PHE A 273 17.13 8.30 -4.45
N LYS A 274 17.29 7.71 -3.26
CA LYS A 274 17.29 8.39 -1.94
C LYS A 274 16.02 9.20 -1.66
N VAL A 275 14.93 8.86 -2.31
CA VAL A 275 13.59 9.45 -2.10
C VAL A 275 12.82 8.71 -1.02
N PRO A 276 11.69 9.24 -0.54
CA PRO A 276 10.77 8.49 0.31
C PRO A 276 10.32 7.21 -0.39
N THR A 277 10.75 6.06 0.14
CA THR A 277 10.52 4.72 -0.44
C THR A 277 9.67 3.92 0.52
N TYR A 278 8.49 3.51 0.08
CA TYR A 278 7.53 2.76 0.86
C TYR A 278 7.45 1.31 0.38
N ALA A 279 6.98 0.44 1.25
CA ALA A 279 6.75 -0.97 0.92
C ALA A 279 5.39 -1.42 1.41
N TYR A 280 4.71 -2.27 0.64
CA TYR A 280 3.44 -2.86 1.03
C TYR A 280 3.63 -4.31 1.46
N GLN A 281 3.49 -4.56 2.77
CA GLN A 281 3.31 -5.92 3.29
C GLN A 281 1.91 -6.39 2.92
N VAL A 282 1.81 -7.10 1.79
CA VAL A 282 0.52 -7.41 1.16
C VAL A 282 -0.25 -8.52 1.88
N SER A 283 -1.48 -8.71 1.44
CA SER A 283 -2.44 -9.63 2.05
C SER A 283 -1.96 -11.07 2.18
N GLY A 284 -1.22 -11.60 1.19
CA GLY A 284 -0.64 -12.95 1.25
C GLY A 284 0.48 -13.06 2.28
N GLU A 285 1.30 -12.01 2.43
CA GLU A 285 2.34 -11.95 3.46
C GLU A 285 1.72 -11.92 4.86
N TYR A 286 0.68 -11.10 5.04
CA TYR A 286 -0.11 -11.07 6.26
C TYR A 286 -0.73 -12.43 6.58
N ALA A 287 -1.41 -13.03 5.60
CA ALA A 287 -2.09 -14.32 5.77
C ALA A 287 -1.13 -15.46 6.13
N MET A 288 0.08 -15.49 5.53
CA MET A 288 1.11 -16.47 5.86
C MET A 288 1.55 -16.38 7.32
N LEU A 289 1.83 -15.18 7.82
CA LEU A 289 2.23 -14.97 9.22
C LEU A 289 1.10 -15.34 10.19
N LYS A 290 -0.13 -14.90 9.91
CA LYS A 290 -1.30 -15.28 10.71
C LYS A 290 -1.54 -16.79 10.73
N ALA A 291 -1.47 -17.46 9.58
CA ALA A 291 -1.67 -18.91 9.50
C ALA A 291 -0.60 -19.68 10.27
N ALA A 292 0.66 -19.31 10.17
CA ALA A 292 1.74 -19.95 10.91
C ALA A 292 1.62 -19.73 12.42
N ALA A 293 1.21 -18.53 12.85
CA ALA A 293 0.97 -18.22 14.26
C ALA A 293 -0.23 -18.99 14.84
N GLN A 294 -1.35 -19.04 14.10
CA GLN A 294 -2.55 -19.77 14.51
C GLN A 294 -2.32 -21.28 14.66
N ASN A 295 -1.39 -21.85 13.89
CA ASN A 295 -0.96 -23.24 14.02
C ASN A 295 0.10 -23.46 15.14
N GLY A 296 0.51 -22.41 15.85
CA GLY A 296 1.51 -22.49 16.91
C GLY A 296 2.94 -22.76 16.42
N TRP A 297 3.22 -22.56 15.14
CA TRP A 297 4.54 -22.80 14.55
C TRP A 297 5.49 -21.62 14.73
N LEU A 298 4.94 -20.40 14.80
CA LEU A 298 5.69 -19.16 15.00
C LEU A 298 5.04 -18.32 16.11
N ASP A 299 5.85 -17.55 16.83
CA ASP A 299 5.37 -16.49 17.71
C ASP A 299 4.93 -15.28 16.87
N GLU A 300 3.66 -14.92 16.95
CA GLU A 300 3.08 -13.84 16.12
C GLU A 300 3.77 -12.50 16.38
N LYS A 301 3.84 -12.07 17.66
CA LYS A 301 4.44 -10.78 18.02
C LYS A 301 5.87 -10.67 17.54
N ALA A 302 6.67 -11.70 17.80
CA ALA A 302 8.08 -11.72 17.40
C ALA A 302 8.24 -11.65 15.88
N CYS A 303 7.49 -12.46 15.11
CA CYS A 303 7.59 -12.50 13.65
C CYS A 303 7.06 -11.23 12.99
N VAL A 304 5.98 -10.65 13.50
CA VAL A 304 5.45 -9.37 13.00
C VAL A 304 6.49 -8.27 13.18
N LEU A 305 7.03 -8.10 14.39
CA LEU A 305 8.05 -7.07 14.66
C LEU A 305 9.34 -7.29 13.87
N GLU A 306 9.78 -8.54 13.69
CA GLU A 306 10.97 -8.85 12.88
C GLU A 306 10.74 -8.58 11.40
N SER A 307 9.56 -8.91 10.85
CA SER A 307 9.20 -8.59 9.46
C SER A 307 9.20 -7.09 9.20
N LEU A 308 8.61 -6.29 10.11
CA LEU A 308 8.61 -4.84 10.01
C LEU A 308 10.02 -4.24 10.13
N LEU A 309 10.85 -4.81 11.00
CA LEU A 309 12.27 -4.42 11.10
C LEU A 309 13.04 -4.77 9.82
N ALA A 310 12.70 -5.87 9.13
CA ALA A 310 13.32 -6.23 7.86
C ALA A 310 13.05 -5.18 6.77
N PHE A 311 11.83 -4.63 6.70
CA PHE A 311 11.51 -3.49 5.82
C PHE A 311 12.37 -2.25 6.15
N LYS A 312 12.49 -1.89 7.43
CA LYS A 312 13.31 -0.76 7.86
C LYS A 312 14.77 -0.97 7.50
N ARG A 313 15.31 -2.17 7.73
CA ARG A 313 16.69 -2.53 7.38
C ARG A 313 16.92 -2.50 5.87
N ALA A 314 15.92 -2.84 5.06
CA ALA A 314 15.97 -2.69 3.62
C ALA A 314 15.92 -1.23 3.15
N GLY A 315 15.54 -0.29 4.02
CA GLY A 315 15.51 1.14 3.71
C GLY A 315 14.12 1.74 3.52
N ALA A 316 13.05 1.01 3.82
CA ALA A 316 11.69 1.55 3.75
C ALA A 316 11.51 2.70 4.75
N ASP A 317 11.00 3.84 4.27
CA ASP A 317 10.62 4.99 5.09
C ASP A 317 9.22 4.79 5.69
N GLY A 318 8.29 4.20 4.95
CA GLY A 318 6.96 3.83 5.39
C GLY A 318 6.59 2.41 5.01
N ILE A 319 5.71 1.80 5.79
CA ILE A 319 5.25 0.43 5.61
C ILE A 319 3.72 0.40 5.66
N LEU A 320 3.12 0.04 4.55
CA LEU A 320 1.69 -0.22 4.47
C LEU A 320 1.47 -1.67 4.90
N THR A 321 0.78 -1.88 6.03
CA THR A 321 0.64 -3.20 6.64
C THR A 321 -0.67 -3.37 7.41
N TYR A 322 -1.29 -4.51 7.25
CA TYR A 322 -2.49 -4.89 8.03
C TYR A 322 -2.17 -5.14 9.51
N PHE A 323 -0.90 -5.31 9.87
CA PHE A 323 -0.47 -5.41 11.26
C PHE A 323 -0.29 -4.05 11.95
N ALA A 324 -0.60 -2.93 11.32
CA ALA A 324 -0.28 -1.60 11.85
C ALA A 324 -0.83 -1.37 13.27
N LEU A 325 -2.09 -1.73 13.54
CA LEU A 325 -2.69 -1.60 14.88
C LEU A 325 -2.02 -2.53 15.90
N ASP A 326 -1.87 -3.82 15.56
CA ASP A 326 -1.24 -4.81 16.44
C ASP A 326 0.21 -4.43 16.73
N ALA A 327 0.96 -4.05 15.69
CA ALA A 327 2.37 -3.64 15.83
C ALA A 327 2.53 -2.38 16.69
N ALA A 328 1.63 -1.40 16.54
CA ALA A 328 1.63 -0.21 17.38
C ALA A 328 1.39 -0.55 18.87
N GLU A 329 0.51 -1.49 19.15
CA GLU A 329 0.29 -2.01 20.51
C GLU A 329 1.52 -2.79 21.02
N TYR A 330 2.12 -3.64 20.18
CA TYR A 330 3.33 -4.39 20.53
C TYR A 330 4.52 -3.48 20.87
N LEU A 331 4.63 -2.32 20.25
CA LEU A 331 5.70 -1.34 20.49
C LEU A 331 5.51 -0.53 21.77
N LYS A 332 4.27 -0.46 22.30
CA LYS A 332 4.00 0.20 23.59
C LYS A 332 4.43 -0.63 24.81
N GLY A 333 4.70 -1.92 24.64
CA GLY A 333 5.12 -2.86 25.69
C GLY A 333 4.13 -3.92 25.93
#